data_d1aa63577779c49bf45128838e35703d
#
_entry.id   d1aa63577779c49bf45128838e35703d
#
_cell.length_a   1.000
_cell.length_b   1.000
_cell.length_c   1.000
_cell.angle_alpha   90.00
_cell.angle_beta   90.00
_cell.angle_gamma   90.00
#
_symmetry.space_group_name_H-M   'P 1'
#
loop_
_entity.id
_entity.type
_entity.pdbx_description
1 polymer ?
#
loop_
_entity_poly.entity_id
_entity_poly.type
_entity_poly.pdbx_seq_one_letter_code
_entity_poly.pdbx_strand_id
1 'polypeptide(L)'
;MENTRARILTAAAQLFEQQGYRSVSMRAIAAQLGISVGNLTYHFPHKQGIATALAEQEMTAIILPEEATLPALDGYLRRMLLSLVDHARMFDDPLLFEDLPGCQQENADRITRLQQNLERLLSQLRQQGRFRQELRGQTLQDVITLIMFSHVGWQQKVSVSRQPAGAAVEDMMRIQWLLLRPYLTEEGRAELAQLTTA
;
A
#
# COMPACT_ATOMS: atom_id res chain seq x y z
N MET A 1 17.85 -19.51 12.94
CA MET A 1 18.83 -18.45 12.58
C MET A 1 18.14 -17.49 11.65
N GLU A 2 18.00 -16.25 12.06
CA GLU A 2 17.38 -15.22 11.22
C GLU A 2 18.22 -15.01 9.97
N ASN A 3 17.57 -15.05 8.81
CA ASN A 3 18.25 -14.95 7.51
C ASN A 3 18.91 -13.56 7.39
N THR A 4 20.22 -13.50 7.12
CA THR A 4 20.97 -12.24 6.95
C THR A 4 20.28 -11.29 5.96
N ARG A 5 19.67 -11.81 4.90
CA ARG A 5 18.90 -11.03 3.94
C ARG A 5 17.70 -10.31 4.60
N ALA A 6 16.97 -10.99 5.48
CA ALA A 6 15.85 -10.38 6.22
C ALA A 6 16.34 -9.28 7.18
N ARG A 7 17.45 -9.51 7.90
CA ARG A 7 18.07 -8.49 8.78
C ARG A 7 18.49 -7.25 8.00
N ILE A 8 19.04 -7.43 6.79
CA ILE A 8 19.42 -6.32 5.92
C ILE A 8 18.19 -5.49 5.54
N LEU A 9 17.10 -6.14 5.14
CA LEU A 9 15.84 -5.46 4.78
C LEU A 9 15.26 -4.67 5.96
N THR A 10 15.21 -5.27 7.15
CA THR A 10 14.70 -4.60 8.36
C THR A 10 15.55 -3.36 8.72
N ALA A 11 16.88 -3.47 8.73
CA ALA A 11 17.76 -2.35 9.05
C ALA A 11 17.69 -1.24 7.99
N ALA A 12 17.61 -1.63 6.72
CA ALA A 12 17.48 -0.67 5.62
C ALA A 12 16.13 0.08 5.67
N ALA A 13 15.01 -0.62 5.94
CA ALA A 13 13.69 -0.01 6.10
C ALA A 13 13.71 1.05 7.21
N GLN A 14 14.27 0.75 8.38
CA GLN A 14 14.42 1.68 9.49
C GLN A 14 15.24 2.93 9.11
N LEU A 15 16.37 2.74 8.42
CA LEU A 15 17.20 3.86 7.98
C LEU A 15 16.50 4.71 6.92
N PHE A 16 15.84 4.08 5.94
CA PHE A 16 15.09 4.79 4.90
C PHE A 16 13.95 5.62 5.50
N GLU A 17 13.24 5.07 6.49
CA GLU A 17 12.17 5.77 7.19
C GLU A 17 12.69 6.96 8.02
N GLN A 18 13.83 6.82 8.68
CA GLN A 18 14.39 7.87 9.53
C GLN A 18 15.07 9.00 8.74
N GLN A 19 15.78 8.66 7.67
CA GLN A 19 16.70 9.57 6.98
C GLN A 19 16.32 9.85 5.53
N GLY A 20 15.35 9.14 4.99
CA GLY A 20 15.00 9.13 3.57
C GLY A 20 15.94 8.26 2.73
N TYR A 21 15.41 7.67 1.66
CA TYR A 21 16.17 6.74 0.81
C TYR A 21 17.48 7.33 0.28
N ARG A 22 17.47 8.58 -0.21
CA ARG A 22 18.66 9.21 -0.82
C ARG A 22 19.83 9.34 0.15
N SER A 23 19.54 9.69 1.38
CA SER A 23 20.58 9.99 2.40
C SER A 23 21.27 8.73 2.91
N VAL A 24 20.66 7.56 2.79
CA VAL A 24 21.19 6.29 3.30
C VAL A 24 22.15 5.67 2.28
N SER A 25 23.35 5.29 2.77
CA SER A 25 24.36 4.59 1.97
C SER A 25 24.43 3.09 2.33
N MET A 26 24.95 2.28 1.42
CA MET A 26 25.27 0.86 1.70
C MET A 26 26.18 0.70 2.93
N ARG A 27 27.12 1.63 3.14
CA ARG A 27 27.99 1.65 4.33
C ARG A 27 27.20 1.89 5.61
N ALA A 28 26.20 2.79 5.60
CA ALA A 28 25.35 3.05 6.75
C ALA A 28 24.54 1.80 7.15
N ILE A 29 23.97 1.11 6.16
CA ILE A 29 23.23 -0.15 6.40
C ILE A 29 24.15 -1.24 6.97
N ALA A 30 25.34 -1.42 6.40
CA ALA A 30 26.31 -2.40 6.89
C ALA A 30 26.76 -2.09 8.34
N ALA A 31 27.02 -0.81 8.63
CA ALA A 31 27.39 -0.35 9.97
C ALA A 31 26.26 -0.59 11.00
N GLN A 32 25.02 -0.32 10.65
CA GLN A 32 23.83 -0.58 11.49
C GLN A 32 23.74 -2.07 11.91
N LEU A 33 24.16 -2.97 11.02
CA LEU A 33 24.11 -4.41 11.25
C LEU A 33 25.38 -5.00 11.84
N GLY A 34 26.47 -4.23 11.94
CA GLY A 34 27.77 -4.72 12.35
C GLY A 34 28.39 -5.70 11.35
N ILE A 35 28.09 -5.58 10.06
CA ILE A 35 28.64 -6.45 9.01
C ILE A 35 29.53 -5.64 8.05
N SER A 36 30.39 -6.34 7.30
CA SER A 36 31.19 -5.70 6.26
C SER A 36 30.30 -5.28 5.06
N VAL A 37 30.73 -4.22 4.36
CA VAL A 37 30.06 -3.82 3.10
C VAL A 37 30.11 -4.96 2.07
N GLY A 38 31.19 -5.75 2.03
CA GLY A 38 31.30 -6.92 1.16
C GLY A 38 30.27 -7.99 1.46
N ASN A 39 29.95 -8.24 2.73
CA ASN A 39 28.85 -9.14 3.12
C ASN A 39 27.50 -8.58 2.68
N LEU A 40 27.26 -7.28 2.87
CA LEU A 40 26.03 -6.65 2.42
C LEU A 40 25.87 -6.75 0.89
N THR A 41 26.92 -6.42 0.12
CA THR A 41 26.87 -6.43 -1.36
C THR A 41 26.76 -7.84 -1.94
N TYR A 42 27.16 -8.87 -1.21
CA TYR A 42 26.91 -10.26 -1.57
C TYR A 42 25.39 -10.58 -1.62
N HIS A 43 24.61 -10.03 -0.69
CA HIS A 43 23.15 -10.20 -0.65
C HIS A 43 22.40 -9.22 -1.55
N PHE A 44 22.88 -7.97 -1.63
CA PHE A 44 22.30 -6.89 -2.39
C PHE A 44 23.41 -6.06 -3.04
N PRO A 45 23.73 -6.27 -4.32
CA PRO A 45 24.81 -5.56 -5.00
C PRO A 45 24.67 -4.04 -4.95
N HIS A 46 23.43 -3.55 -4.93
CA HIS A 46 23.11 -2.13 -4.94
C HIS A 46 21.95 -1.81 -3.97
N LYS A 47 21.91 -0.57 -3.48
CA LYS A 47 20.85 -0.06 -2.60
C LYS A 47 19.44 -0.20 -3.21
N GLN A 48 19.37 -0.08 -4.54
CA GLN A 48 18.14 -0.27 -5.31
C GLN A 48 17.53 -1.65 -5.08
N GLY A 49 18.33 -2.71 -5.12
CA GLY A 49 17.85 -4.08 -4.89
C GLY A 49 17.23 -4.28 -3.50
N ILE A 50 17.71 -3.52 -2.49
CA ILE A 50 17.11 -3.51 -1.16
C ILE A 50 15.73 -2.81 -1.22
N ALA A 51 15.64 -1.66 -1.87
CA ALA A 51 14.37 -0.93 -2.01
C ALA A 51 13.32 -1.74 -2.78
N THR A 52 13.72 -2.39 -3.88
CA THR A 52 12.86 -3.31 -4.63
C THR A 52 12.35 -4.46 -3.76
N ALA A 53 13.24 -5.11 -3.02
CA ALA A 53 12.85 -6.24 -2.16
C ALA A 53 11.92 -5.82 -1.01
N LEU A 54 12.08 -4.61 -0.48
CA LEU A 54 11.15 -4.04 0.50
C LEU A 54 9.78 -3.77 -0.12
N ALA A 55 9.72 -3.18 -1.31
CA ALA A 55 8.48 -2.97 -2.03
C ALA A 55 7.76 -4.29 -2.33
N GLU A 56 8.47 -5.34 -2.72
CA GLU A 56 7.91 -6.69 -2.94
C GLU A 56 7.33 -7.31 -1.66
N GLN A 57 8.00 -7.15 -0.51
CA GLN A 57 7.50 -7.65 0.77
C GLN A 57 6.17 -7.01 1.15
N GLU A 58 6.04 -5.72 0.98
CA GLU A 58 4.79 -4.99 1.23
C GLU A 58 3.66 -5.45 0.32
N MET A 59 3.97 -5.78 -0.91
CA MET A 59 2.98 -6.26 -1.87
C MET A 59 2.40 -7.61 -1.50
N THR A 60 3.22 -8.51 -0.95
CA THR A 60 2.75 -9.83 -0.49
C THR A 60 1.90 -9.72 0.77
N ALA A 61 1.97 -8.61 1.51
CA ALA A 61 1.14 -8.36 2.68
C ALA A 61 -0.30 -7.93 2.32
N ILE A 62 -0.54 -7.39 1.11
CA ILE A 62 -1.88 -7.00 0.66
C ILE A 62 -2.57 -8.19 -0.01
N ILE A 63 -2.95 -9.16 0.80
CA ILE A 63 -3.61 -10.38 0.34
C ILE A 63 -5.08 -10.07 0.02
N LEU A 64 -5.55 -10.52 -1.16
CA LEU A 64 -6.95 -10.50 -1.51
C LEU A 64 -7.74 -11.42 -0.55
N PRO A 65 -8.80 -10.93 0.10
CA PRO A 65 -9.62 -11.78 0.97
C PRO A 65 -10.28 -12.91 0.16
N GLU A 66 -10.41 -14.08 0.79
CA GLU A 66 -11.06 -15.24 0.17
C GLU A 66 -12.55 -15.00 -0.08
N GLU A 67 -13.22 -14.34 0.87
CA GLU A 67 -14.63 -13.98 0.76
C GLU A 67 -14.82 -12.48 0.59
N ALA A 68 -15.69 -12.08 -0.33
CA ALA A 68 -16.08 -10.70 -0.52
C ALA A 68 -17.19 -10.33 0.46
N THR A 69 -16.82 -9.63 1.53
CA THR A 69 -17.73 -9.02 2.50
C THR A 69 -17.38 -7.54 2.67
N LEU A 70 -18.28 -6.69 3.20
CA LEU A 70 -17.93 -5.29 3.46
C LEU A 70 -16.80 -5.16 4.50
N PRO A 71 -16.75 -5.97 5.59
CA PRO A 71 -15.58 -6.00 6.47
C PRO A 71 -14.28 -6.37 5.75
N ALA A 72 -14.33 -7.32 4.82
CA ALA A 72 -13.16 -7.74 4.05
C ALA A 72 -12.68 -6.64 3.09
N LEU A 73 -13.60 -5.90 2.45
CA LEU A 73 -13.28 -4.72 1.64
C LEU A 73 -12.68 -3.61 2.50
N ASP A 74 -13.25 -3.30 3.66
CA ASP A 74 -12.71 -2.31 4.60
C ASP A 74 -11.29 -2.67 5.03
N GLY A 75 -11.07 -3.90 5.45
CA GLY A 75 -9.76 -4.41 5.82
C GLY A 75 -8.75 -4.40 4.65
N TYR A 76 -9.18 -4.65 3.43
CA TYR A 76 -8.34 -4.58 2.24
C TYR A 76 -7.90 -3.13 1.96
N LEU A 77 -8.85 -2.17 1.97
CA LEU A 77 -8.56 -0.74 1.79
C LEU A 77 -7.62 -0.21 2.89
N ARG A 78 -7.84 -0.61 4.15
CA ARG A 78 -6.96 -0.24 5.28
C ARG A 78 -5.54 -0.77 5.10
N ARG A 79 -5.36 -2.02 4.68
CA ARG A 79 -4.03 -2.58 4.40
C ARG A 79 -3.32 -1.85 3.27
N MET A 80 -4.04 -1.48 2.21
CA MET A 80 -3.49 -0.63 1.14
C MET A 80 -2.98 0.71 1.67
N LEU A 81 -3.74 1.36 2.56
CA LEU A 81 -3.36 2.65 3.15
C LEU A 81 -2.19 2.50 4.12
N LEU A 82 -2.19 1.48 4.99
CA LEU A 82 -1.12 1.25 5.95
C LEU A 82 0.21 0.99 5.22
N SER A 83 0.22 0.20 4.15
CA SER A 83 1.44 -0.05 3.38
C SER A 83 2.04 1.23 2.78
N LEU A 84 1.20 2.23 2.48
CA LEU A 84 1.67 3.53 2.01
C LEU A 84 2.23 4.41 3.14
N VAL A 85 1.70 4.30 4.36
CA VAL A 85 2.17 5.08 5.52
C VAL A 85 3.47 4.52 6.07
N ASP A 86 3.55 3.20 6.22
CA ASP A 86 4.71 2.52 6.79
C ASP A 86 5.99 2.77 5.98
N HIS A 87 5.84 3.10 4.70
CA HIS A 87 6.97 3.39 3.79
C HIS A 87 6.87 4.78 3.13
N ALA A 88 6.07 5.70 3.71
CA ALA A 88 5.83 7.01 3.12
C ALA A 88 7.12 7.74 2.79
N ARG A 89 8.11 7.74 3.69
CA ARG A 89 9.41 8.41 3.47
C ARG A 89 10.33 7.69 2.49
N MET A 90 10.18 6.37 2.34
CA MET A 90 10.93 5.62 1.34
C MET A 90 10.42 5.93 -0.06
N PHE A 91 9.10 6.10 -0.20
CA PHE A 91 8.43 6.35 -1.48
C PHE A 91 8.13 7.84 -1.77
N ASP A 92 8.49 8.75 -0.85
CA ASP A 92 8.35 10.19 -1.03
C ASP A 92 9.28 10.78 -2.10
N ASP A 93 10.26 10.01 -2.57
CA ASP A 93 11.13 10.42 -3.66
C ASP A 93 10.56 9.96 -5.00
N PRO A 94 9.94 10.86 -5.80
CA PRO A 94 9.42 10.50 -7.12
C PRO A 94 10.49 9.93 -8.04
N LEU A 95 11.75 10.33 -7.83
CA LEU A 95 12.90 9.87 -8.60
C LEU A 95 13.39 8.48 -8.15
N LEU A 96 12.92 7.96 -7.03
CA LEU A 96 13.22 6.59 -6.62
C LEU A 96 12.85 5.58 -7.72
N PHE A 97 11.74 5.82 -8.39
CA PHE A 97 11.22 4.95 -9.45
C PHE A 97 11.83 5.26 -10.82
N GLU A 98 12.35 6.49 -11.04
CA GLU A 98 13.03 6.86 -12.28
C GLU A 98 14.44 6.25 -12.39
N ASP A 99 15.15 6.18 -11.26
CA ASP A 99 16.52 5.67 -11.18
C ASP A 99 16.60 4.13 -11.08
N LEU A 100 15.46 3.41 -11.03
CA LEU A 100 15.40 1.96 -10.83
C LEU A 100 14.90 1.25 -12.10
N PRO A 101 15.79 0.83 -13.01
CA PRO A 101 15.40 -0.06 -14.12
C PRO A 101 14.75 -1.34 -13.56
N GLY A 102 13.49 -1.59 -13.94
CA GLY A 102 12.69 -2.69 -13.42
C GLY A 102 11.62 -2.26 -12.40
N CYS A 103 11.89 -1.33 -11.51
CA CYS A 103 10.89 -0.86 -10.53
C CYS A 103 9.67 -0.19 -11.18
N GLN A 104 9.84 0.45 -12.33
CA GLN A 104 8.70 1.03 -13.06
C GLN A 104 7.72 -0.05 -13.50
N GLN A 105 8.23 -1.16 -14.07
CA GLN A 105 7.39 -2.28 -14.48
C GLN A 105 6.76 -2.97 -13.27
N GLU A 106 7.54 -3.25 -12.23
CA GLU A 106 7.05 -3.86 -11.00
C GLU A 106 5.99 -3.00 -10.30
N ASN A 107 6.17 -1.67 -10.29
CA ASN A 107 5.18 -0.75 -9.74
C ASN A 107 3.91 -0.70 -10.61
N ALA A 108 4.03 -0.72 -11.93
CA ALA A 108 2.90 -0.79 -12.85
C ALA A 108 2.12 -2.10 -12.66
N ASP A 109 2.82 -3.22 -12.52
CA ASP A 109 2.22 -4.54 -12.26
C ASP A 109 1.52 -4.57 -10.89
N ARG A 110 2.10 -3.89 -9.89
CA ARG A 110 1.49 -3.71 -8.57
C ARG A 110 0.18 -2.95 -8.67
N ILE A 111 0.20 -1.78 -9.28
CA ILE A 111 -0.99 -0.94 -9.45
C ILE A 111 -2.08 -1.74 -10.18
N THR A 112 -1.72 -2.44 -11.23
CA THR A 112 -2.63 -3.30 -12.00
C THR A 112 -3.25 -4.38 -11.13
N ARG A 113 -2.46 -5.08 -10.29
CA ARG A 113 -2.99 -6.10 -9.36
C ARG A 113 -3.94 -5.51 -8.33
N LEU A 114 -3.61 -4.35 -7.75
CA LEU A 114 -4.49 -3.69 -6.77
C LEU A 114 -5.83 -3.28 -7.41
N GLN A 115 -5.80 -2.75 -8.64
CA GLN A 115 -7.00 -2.42 -9.40
C GLN A 115 -7.85 -3.66 -9.69
N GLN A 116 -7.25 -4.74 -10.17
CA GLN A 116 -7.94 -6.01 -10.44
C GLN A 116 -8.57 -6.62 -9.18
N ASN A 117 -7.87 -6.54 -8.05
CA ASN A 117 -8.38 -7.02 -6.77
C ASN A 117 -9.60 -6.20 -6.30
N LEU A 118 -9.55 -4.87 -6.41
CA LEU A 118 -10.68 -4.01 -6.09
C LEU A 118 -11.87 -4.28 -7.03
N GLU A 119 -11.62 -4.42 -8.32
CA GLU A 119 -12.66 -4.77 -9.30
C GLU A 119 -13.35 -6.09 -8.96
N ARG A 120 -12.55 -7.11 -8.59
CA ARG A 120 -13.07 -8.41 -8.17
C ARG A 120 -13.95 -8.30 -6.92
N LEU A 121 -13.45 -7.65 -5.86
CA LEU A 121 -14.18 -7.47 -4.60
C LEU A 121 -15.49 -6.71 -4.79
N LEU A 122 -15.45 -5.56 -5.47
CA LEU A 122 -16.63 -4.73 -5.73
C LEU A 122 -17.64 -5.45 -6.63
N SER A 123 -17.17 -6.20 -7.62
CA SER A 123 -18.04 -6.99 -8.50
C SER A 123 -18.73 -8.13 -7.77
N GLN A 124 -18.03 -8.84 -6.88
CA GLN A 124 -18.61 -9.91 -6.05
C GLN A 124 -19.63 -9.34 -5.07
N LEU A 125 -19.33 -8.23 -4.38
CA LEU A 125 -20.24 -7.56 -3.46
C LEU A 125 -21.50 -7.04 -4.19
N ARG A 126 -21.36 -6.57 -5.44
CA ARG A 126 -22.49 -6.19 -6.28
C ARG A 126 -23.37 -7.40 -6.64
N GLN A 127 -22.76 -8.54 -6.99
CA GLN A 127 -23.48 -9.80 -7.26
C GLN A 127 -24.23 -10.30 -6.03
N GLN A 128 -23.69 -10.09 -4.84
CA GLN A 128 -24.32 -10.42 -3.54
C GLN A 128 -25.38 -9.38 -3.10
N GLY A 129 -25.64 -8.35 -3.90
CA GLY A 129 -26.65 -7.32 -3.58
C GLY A 129 -26.20 -6.26 -2.57
N ARG A 130 -24.92 -6.18 -2.21
CA ARG A 130 -24.39 -5.12 -1.32
C ARG A 130 -24.18 -3.80 -2.04
N PHE A 131 -23.85 -3.87 -3.33
CA PHE A 131 -23.76 -2.71 -4.20
C PHE A 131 -24.83 -2.75 -5.30
N ARG A 132 -25.27 -1.58 -5.75
CA ARG A 132 -26.23 -1.40 -6.83
C ARG A 132 -25.67 -1.87 -8.16
N GLN A 133 -26.54 -2.25 -9.10
CA GLN A 133 -26.16 -2.76 -10.41
C GLN A 133 -25.47 -1.73 -11.31
N GLU A 134 -25.63 -0.43 -11.02
CA GLU A 134 -24.97 0.67 -11.72
C GLU A 134 -23.46 0.69 -11.50
N LEU A 135 -22.96 0.09 -10.40
CA LEU A 135 -21.51 -0.05 -10.12
C LEU A 135 -20.90 -1.14 -11.01
N ARG A 136 -20.83 -0.90 -12.31
CA ARG A 136 -20.29 -1.79 -13.34
C ARG A 136 -19.68 -1.03 -14.51
N GLY A 137 -18.95 -1.74 -15.39
CA GLY A 137 -18.37 -1.15 -16.60
C GLY A 137 -17.54 0.09 -16.27
N GLN A 138 -17.76 1.18 -17.02
CA GLN A 138 -16.99 2.42 -16.84
C GLN A 138 -17.16 3.03 -15.45
N THR A 139 -18.36 3.02 -14.87
CA THR A 139 -18.61 3.53 -13.52
C THR A 139 -17.74 2.84 -12.47
N LEU A 140 -17.59 1.51 -12.55
CA LEU A 140 -16.72 0.75 -11.65
C LEU A 140 -15.26 1.14 -11.83
N GLN A 141 -14.79 1.28 -13.06
CA GLN A 141 -13.41 1.68 -13.36
C GLN A 141 -13.13 3.11 -12.88
N ASP A 142 -14.08 4.04 -13.03
CA ASP A 142 -13.94 5.41 -12.56
C ASP A 142 -13.83 5.46 -11.02
N VAL A 143 -14.68 4.69 -10.31
CA VAL A 143 -14.61 4.58 -8.83
C VAL A 143 -13.29 4.00 -8.37
N ILE A 144 -12.81 2.92 -8.99
CA ILE A 144 -11.49 2.34 -8.68
C ILE A 144 -10.38 3.37 -8.93
N THR A 145 -10.44 4.07 -10.05
CA THR A 145 -9.48 5.11 -10.41
C THR A 145 -9.45 6.21 -9.34
N LEU A 146 -10.60 6.70 -8.89
CA LEU A 146 -10.70 7.71 -7.83
C LEU A 146 -10.13 7.21 -6.50
N ILE A 147 -10.40 5.95 -6.14
CA ILE A 147 -9.81 5.30 -4.96
C ILE A 147 -8.28 5.33 -5.07
N MET A 148 -7.71 4.88 -6.19
CA MET A 148 -6.26 4.82 -6.39
C MET A 148 -5.61 6.21 -6.40
N PHE A 149 -6.21 7.19 -7.10
CA PHE A 149 -5.70 8.57 -7.12
C PHE A 149 -5.75 9.25 -5.75
N SER A 150 -6.81 8.99 -4.98
CA SER A 150 -6.93 9.56 -3.63
C SER A 150 -5.81 9.06 -2.71
N HIS A 151 -5.33 7.83 -2.88
CA HIS A 151 -4.19 7.28 -2.14
C HIS A 151 -2.90 8.05 -2.42
N VAL A 152 -2.62 8.38 -3.67
CA VAL A 152 -1.39 9.11 -4.07
C VAL A 152 -1.36 10.51 -3.44
N GLY A 153 -2.45 11.27 -3.58
CA GLY A 153 -2.53 12.62 -2.99
C GLY A 153 -2.51 12.61 -1.45
N TRP A 154 -3.09 11.58 -0.86
CA TRP A 154 -3.10 11.41 0.59
C TRP A 154 -1.71 11.07 1.15
N GLN A 155 -0.94 10.21 0.48
CA GLN A 155 0.43 9.87 0.86
C GLN A 155 1.29 11.13 1.00
N GLN A 156 1.24 12.04 0.03
CA GLN A 156 1.95 13.32 0.10
C GLN A 156 1.51 14.17 1.29
N LYS A 157 0.20 14.21 1.58
CA LYS A 157 -0.33 14.94 2.74
C LYS A 157 0.18 14.37 4.05
N VAL A 158 0.18 13.05 4.22
CA VAL A 158 0.64 12.37 5.44
C VAL A 158 2.12 12.62 5.69
N SER A 159 2.96 12.51 4.66
CA SER A 159 4.39 12.80 4.70
C SER A 159 4.69 14.19 5.23
N VAL A 160 3.92 15.20 4.83
CA VAL A 160 4.11 16.61 5.24
C VAL A 160 3.50 16.91 6.63
N SER A 161 2.35 16.31 6.96
CA SER A 161 1.55 16.69 8.14
C SER A 161 2.06 16.18 9.47
N ARG A 162 2.96 15.19 9.48
CA ARG A 162 3.42 14.45 10.67
C ARG A 162 2.28 13.87 11.54
N GLN A 163 1.11 13.65 10.94
CA GLN A 163 -0.04 13.07 11.63
C GLN A 163 0.26 11.60 12.01
N PRO A 164 -0.21 11.10 13.18
CA PRO A 164 -0.09 9.68 13.50
C PRO A 164 -0.74 8.79 12.44
N ALA A 165 -0.06 7.72 12.05
CA ALA A 165 -0.48 6.82 10.96
C ALA A 165 -1.94 6.36 11.09
N GLY A 166 -2.35 5.92 12.29
CA GLY A 166 -3.71 5.46 12.54
C GLY A 166 -4.77 6.53 12.28
N ALA A 167 -4.57 7.77 12.77
CA ALA A 167 -5.50 8.87 12.55
C ALA A 167 -5.59 9.25 11.06
N ALA A 168 -4.46 9.23 10.36
CA ALA A 168 -4.41 9.50 8.93
C ALA A 168 -5.17 8.44 8.12
N VAL A 169 -5.04 7.16 8.48
CA VAL A 169 -5.76 6.04 7.85
C VAL A 169 -7.28 6.19 8.07
N GLU A 170 -7.74 6.52 9.29
CA GLU A 170 -9.17 6.70 9.56
C GLU A 170 -9.78 7.85 8.74
N ASP A 171 -9.07 8.98 8.63
CA ASP A 171 -9.51 10.10 7.78
C ASP A 171 -9.67 9.67 6.33
N MET A 172 -8.73 8.88 5.82
CA MET A 172 -8.78 8.42 4.45
C MET A 172 -9.85 7.36 4.23
N MET A 173 -10.03 6.42 5.16
CA MET A 173 -11.11 5.43 5.11
C MET A 173 -12.49 6.09 5.03
N ARG A 174 -12.70 7.18 5.77
CA ARG A 174 -13.93 7.97 5.66
C ARG A 174 -14.16 8.51 4.24
N ILE A 175 -13.10 8.97 3.56
CA ILE A 175 -13.15 9.43 2.18
C ILE A 175 -13.44 8.26 1.22
N GLN A 176 -12.80 7.11 1.41
CA GLN A 176 -13.05 5.91 0.60
C GLN A 176 -14.53 5.48 0.67
N TRP A 177 -15.08 5.43 1.87
CA TRP A 177 -16.49 5.10 2.06
C TRP A 177 -17.42 6.21 1.50
N LEU A 178 -17.02 7.48 1.52
CA LEU A 178 -17.77 8.56 0.88
C LEU A 178 -17.90 8.33 -0.63
N LEU A 179 -16.86 7.84 -1.30
CA LEU A 179 -16.89 7.49 -2.73
C LEU A 179 -17.77 6.28 -3.02
N LEU A 180 -17.82 5.29 -2.12
CA LEU A 180 -18.55 4.04 -2.30
C LEU A 180 -20.02 4.10 -1.86
N ARG A 181 -20.35 4.93 -0.86
CA ARG A 181 -21.71 5.06 -0.28
C ARG A 181 -22.84 5.29 -1.30
N PRO A 182 -22.69 6.12 -2.35
CA PRO A 182 -23.76 6.34 -3.33
C PRO A 182 -24.19 5.05 -4.04
N TYR A 183 -23.31 4.08 -4.13
CA TYR A 183 -23.55 2.81 -4.82
C TYR A 183 -24.01 1.68 -3.89
N LEU A 184 -24.08 1.88 -2.57
CA LEU A 184 -24.62 0.88 -1.64
C LEU A 184 -26.12 0.71 -1.80
N THR A 185 -26.59 -0.52 -1.71
CA THR A 185 -28.01 -0.85 -1.50
C THR A 185 -28.42 -0.52 -0.06
N GLU A 186 -29.70 -0.69 0.28
CA GLU A 186 -30.15 -0.56 1.69
C GLU A 186 -29.49 -1.59 2.58
N GLU A 187 -29.37 -2.85 2.13
CA GLU A 187 -28.70 -3.93 2.84
C GLU A 187 -27.21 -3.63 3.04
N GLY A 188 -26.53 -3.16 1.99
CA GLY A 188 -25.13 -2.74 2.10
C GLY A 188 -24.92 -1.57 3.08
N ARG A 189 -25.85 -0.59 3.13
CA ARG A 189 -25.78 0.51 4.10
C ARG A 189 -25.99 0.04 5.54
N ALA A 190 -26.92 -0.89 5.76
CA ALA A 190 -27.15 -1.46 7.08
C ALA A 190 -25.93 -2.24 7.59
N GLU A 191 -25.30 -3.03 6.72
CA GLU A 191 -24.07 -3.76 7.04
C GLU A 191 -22.89 -2.79 7.32
N LEU A 192 -22.70 -1.74 6.50
CA LEU A 192 -21.67 -0.74 6.74
C LEU A 192 -21.87 0.01 8.07
N ALA A 193 -23.11 0.31 8.44
CA ALA A 193 -23.40 0.98 9.71
C ALA A 193 -22.96 0.16 10.92
N GLN A 194 -23.07 -1.17 10.85
CA GLN A 194 -22.60 -2.07 11.91
C GLN A 194 -21.07 -2.06 12.05
N LEU A 195 -20.35 -1.95 10.91
CA LEU A 195 -18.89 -1.85 10.90
C LEU A 195 -18.35 -0.56 11.54
N THR A 196 -19.08 0.55 11.41
CA THR A 196 -18.64 1.85 11.91
C THR A 196 -19.02 2.10 13.37
N THR A 197 -19.79 1.21 14.01
CA THR A 197 -20.21 1.30 15.41
C THR A 197 -19.46 0.30 16.31
N ALA A 198 -18.69 -0.62 15.78
CA ALA A 198 -17.83 -1.57 16.49
C ALA A 198 -16.40 -1.05 16.62
#